data_4d1b265eaf56e300146180e430df13ea
#
_entry.id   4d1b265eaf56e300146180e430df13ea
#
_cell.length_a   1.000
_cell.length_b   1.000
_cell.length_c   1.000
_cell.angle_alpha   90.00
_cell.angle_beta   90.00
_cell.angle_gamma   90.00
#
_symmetry.space_group_name_H-M   'P 1'
#
loop_
_entity.id
_entity.type
_entity.pdbx_description
1 polymer ?
#
loop_
_entity_poly.entity_id
_entity_poly.type
_entity_poly.pdbx_seq_one_letter_code
_entity_poly.pdbx_strand_id
1 'polypeptide(L)'
;MRKNLLAAIVLLVLYIPAVWAAAGYPVRGRVIDRLSREPVAYAAVTITGQPGKGAMTDSLGRFEIQQVKPGIYSLTASFIGYRTVVTPEYQVSARTPFIEIEMEEEPEHLNEVVVRPSPFRRTIESPVSMQVIGMREIEKSPGSNRDMSRI
;
A
#
# COMPACT_ATOMS: atom_id res chain seq x y z
N MET A 1 -22.04 -17.73 63.00
CA MET A 1 -21.63 -16.54 62.18
C MET A 1 -20.22 -16.68 61.57
N ARG A 2 -19.18 -17.08 62.34
CA ARG A 2 -17.80 -17.20 61.82
C ARG A 2 -17.60 -18.23 60.66
N LYS A 3 -18.33 -19.37 60.68
CA LYS A 3 -18.22 -20.42 59.65
C LYS A 3 -18.73 -19.97 58.29
N ASN A 4 -19.79 -19.15 58.29
CA ASN A 4 -20.34 -18.65 57.02
C ASN A 4 -19.49 -17.52 56.43
N LEU A 5 -18.76 -16.78 57.27
CA LEU A 5 -17.82 -15.75 56.80
C LEU A 5 -16.61 -16.39 56.10
N LEU A 6 -16.08 -17.46 56.66
CA LEU A 6 -14.97 -18.21 56.04
C LEU A 6 -15.37 -18.86 54.69
N ALA A 7 -16.59 -19.41 54.62
CA ALA A 7 -17.14 -19.91 53.38
C ALA A 7 -17.29 -18.85 52.30
N ALA A 8 -17.75 -17.65 52.68
CA ALA A 8 -17.88 -16.53 51.76
C ALA A 8 -16.53 -16.02 51.27
N ILE A 9 -15.49 -15.98 52.11
CA ILE A 9 -14.13 -15.59 51.72
C ILE A 9 -13.52 -16.61 50.76
N VAL A 10 -13.69 -17.92 51.03
CA VAL A 10 -13.21 -19.00 50.13
C VAL A 10 -13.91 -18.91 48.78
N LEU A 11 -15.21 -18.64 48.76
CA LEU A 11 -15.98 -18.49 47.52
C LEU A 11 -15.58 -17.25 46.73
N LEU A 12 -15.22 -16.15 47.43
CA LEU A 12 -14.71 -14.94 46.81
C LEU A 12 -13.33 -15.12 46.18
N VAL A 13 -12.45 -15.90 46.81
CA VAL A 13 -11.09 -16.21 46.28
C VAL A 13 -11.17 -17.12 45.05
N LEU A 14 -12.14 -18.03 44.98
CA LEU A 14 -12.40 -18.88 43.82
C LEU A 14 -12.97 -18.11 42.61
N TYR A 15 -13.50 -16.90 42.85
CA TYR A 15 -14.06 -16.04 41.79
C TYR A 15 -13.04 -15.05 41.18
N ILE A 16 -11.77 -15.09 41.60
CA ILE A 16 -10.72 -14.34 40.91
C ILE A 16 -10.54 -15.06 39.56
N PRO A 17 -11.07 -14.53 38.42
CA PRO A 17 -10.72 -15.08 37.13
C PRO A 17 -9.20 -14.94 37.04
N ALA A 18 -8.50 -16.05 36.92
CA ALA A 18 -7.10 -16.02 36.51
C ALA A 18 -7.10 -15.39 35.12
N VAL A 19 -6.97 -14.08 35.05
CA VAL A 19 -6.68 -13.33 33.84
C VAL A 19 -5.24 -13.74 33.50
N TRP A 20 -5.12 -14.93 32.93
CA TRP A 20 -3.94 -15.32 32.20
C TRP A 20 -3.90 -14.40 30.98
N ALA A 21 -3.37 -13.21 31.20
CA ALA A 21 -2.95 -12.35 30.12
C ALA A 21 -2.06 -13.24 29.27
N ALA A 22 -2.55 -13.59 28.07
CA ALA A 22 -1.78 -14.35 27.11
C ALA A 22 -0.51 -13.53 26.87
N ALA A 23 0.56 -13.91 27.57
CA ALA A 23 1.81 -13.17 27.58
C ALA A 23 2.35 -13.21 26.15
N GLY A 24 2.19 -12.09 25.46
CA GLY A 24 2.83 -11.88 24.16
C GLY A 24 4.28 -11.47 24.40
N TYR A 25 5.12 -11.80 23.47
CA TYR A 25 6.52 -11.42 23.48
C TYR A 25 6.74 -10.20 22.59
N PRO A 26 7.65 -9.29 22.95
CA PRO A 26 8.01 -8.19 22.09
C PRO A 26 8.91 -8.69 20.95
N VAL A 27 8.60 -8.25 19.73
CA VAL A 27 9.46 -8.43 18.57
C VAL A 27 10.16 -7.12 18.31
N ARG A 28 11.49 -7.11 18.36
CA ARG A 28 12.34 -5.94 18.26
C ARG A 28 13.28 -6.06 17.08
N GLY A 29 13.54 -4.94 16.45
CA GLY A 29 14.46 -4.90 15.34
C GLY A 29 14.78 -3.49 14.89
N ARG A 30 15.44 -3.40 13.75
CA ARG A 30 15.68 -2.14 13.05
C ARG A 30 15.51 -2.31 11.55
N VAL A 31 15.17 -1.22 10.89
CA VAL A 31 15.11 -1.12 9.44
C VAL A 31 16.24 -0.22 8.98
N ILE A 32 17.00 -0.67 7.99
CA ILE A 32 18.11 0.06 7.40
C ILE A 32 18.02 0.05 5.87
N ASP A 33 18.57 1.05 5.26
CA ASP A 33 18.80 1.06 3.82
C ASP A 33 19.93 0.08 3.46
N ARG A 34 19.73 -0.70 2.41
CA ARG A 34 20.67 -1.74 1.98
C ARG A 34 21.99 -1.19 1.48
N LEU A 35 21.98 -0.03 0.80
CA LEU A 35 23.15 0.55 0.16
C LEU A 35 23.91 1.49 1.09
N SER A 36 23.20 2.45 1.70
CA SER A 36 23.80 3.46 2.58
C SER A 36 24.05 2.94 3.99
N ARG A 37 23.36 1.86 4.39
CA ARG A 37 23.33 1.32 5.77
C ARG A 37 22.75 2.30 6.79
N GLU A 38 22.12 3.37 6.31
CA GLU A 38 21.46 4.35 7.16
C GLU A 38 20.12 3.83 7.69
N PRO A 39 19.70 4.29 8.89
CA PRO A 39 18.41 3.88 9.45
C PRO A 39 17.25 4.48 8.67
N VAL A 40 16.26 3.64 8.33
CA VAL A 40 15.02 4.10 7.71
C VAL A 40 14.02 4.44 8.81
N ALA A 41 13.82 5.74 9.04
CA ALA A 41 12.88 6.25 10.03
C ALA A 41 11.44 6.20 9.49
N TYR A 42 10.49 6.00 10.39
CA TYR A 42 9.04 6.03 10.10
C TYR A 42 8.56 4.98 9.09
N ALA A 43 9.32 3.92 8.87
CA ALA A 43 8.88 2.77 8.10
C ALA A 43 7.82 1.97 8.87
N ALA A 44 6.81 1.50 8.18
CA ALA A 44 5.79 0.64 8.76
C ALA A 44 6.26 -0.81 8.73
N VAL A 45 6.30 -1.45 9.90
CA VAL A 45 6.64 -2.87 10.05
C VAL A 45 5.42 -3.60 10.60
N THR A 46 4.90 -4.56 9.86
CA THR A 46 3.69 -5.32 10.23
C THR A 46 3.98 -6.82 10.22
N ILE A 47 3.19 -7.58 10.99
CA ILE A 47 3.23 -9.04 10.92
C ILE A 47 2.46 -9.49 9.70
N THR A 48 3.10 -10.26 8.83
CA THR A 48 2.47 -10.79 7.61
C THR A 48 1.22 -11.62 7.97
N GLY A 49 0.09 -11.31 7.31
CA GLY A 49 -1.20 -11.94 7.60
C GLY A 49 -1.95 -11.41 8.82
N GLN A 50 -1.39 -10.41 9.55
CA GLN A 50 -2.05 -9.75 10.68
C GLN A 50 -1.98 -8.21 10.54
N PRO A 51 -2.76 -7.60 9.66
CA PRO A 51 -2.66 -6.17 9.32
C PRO A 51 -2.92 -5.23 10.51
N GLY A 52 -3.47 -5.73 11.60
CA GLY A 52 -3.68 -4.94 12.84
C GLY A 52 -2.50 -5.00 13.82
N LYS A 53 -1.44 -5.76 13.54
CA LYS A 53 -0.25 -5.88 14.41
C LYS A 53 0.99 -5.41 13.70
N GLY A 54 1.53 -4.31 14.18
CA GLY A 54 2.73 -3.69 13.63
C GLY A 54 3.21 -2.53 14.49
N ALA A 55 4.31 -1.93 14.06
CA ALA A 55 4.89 -0.73 14.65
C ALA A 55 5.51 0.13 13.55
N MET A 56 5.72 1.41 13.82
CA MET A 56 6.54 2.27 12.99
C MET A 56 7.94 2.34 13.56
N THR A 57 8.94 2.51 12.70
CA THR A 57 10.32 2.74 13.15
C THR A 57 10.49 4.15 13.71
N ASP A 58 11.35 4.26 14.70
CA ASP A 58 11.77 5.56 15.25
C ASP A 58 12.81 6.26 14.34
N SER A 59 13.35 7.42 14.80
CA SER A 59 14.38 8.17 14.08
C SER A 59 15.70 7.41 13.88
N LEU A 60 15.92 6.34 14.63
CA LEU A 60 17.08 5.45 14.54
C LEU A 60 16.76 4.15 13.78
N GLY A 61 15.59 4.11 13.11
CA GLY A 61 15.14 2.95 12.38
C GLY A 61 14.70 1.77 13.25
N ARG A 62 14.56 1.92 14.58
CA ARG A 62 14.21 0.85 15.50
C ARG A 62 12.70 0.69 15.60
N PHE A 63 12.25 -0.55 15.74
CA PHE A 63 10.83 -0.87 15.98
C PHE A 63 10.66 -1.87 17.10
N GLU A 64 9.49 -1.84 17.74
CA GLU A 64 9.06 -2.81 18.74
C GLU A 64 7.57 -3.12 18.55
N ILE A 65 7.25 -4.36 18.19
CA ILE A 65 5.89 -4.86 18.10
C ILE A 65 5.59 -5.61 19.41
N GLN A 66 4.69 -5.07 20.22
CA GLN A 66 4.37 -5.64 21.51
C GLN A 66 3.29 -6.74 21.42
N GLN A 67 3.24 -7.60 22.44
CA GLN A 67 2.17 -8.59 22.63
C GLN A 67 1.97 -9.53 21.43
N VAL A 68 3.05 -9.98 20.82
CA VAL A 68 3.00 -11.00 19.77
C VAL A 68 2.90 -12.37 20.41
N LYS A 69 1.90 -13.16 20.04
CA LYS A 69 1.74 -14.53 20.55
C LYS A 69 2.92 -15.39 20.11
N PRO A 70 3.31 -16.40 20.92
CA PRO A 70 4.32 -17.37 20.47
C PRO A 70 3.89 -18.03 19.15
N GLY A 71 4.82 -18.14 18.21
CA GLY A 71 4.53 -18.69 16.89
C GLY A 71 5.62 -18.36 15.87
N ILE A 72 5.38 -18.77 14.64
CA ILE A 72 6.27 -18.50 13.51
C ILE A 72 5.61 -17.39 12.67
N TYR A 73 6.36 -16.33 12.42
CA TYR A 73 5.88 -15.15 11.70
C TYR A 73 6.95 -14.60 10.79
N SER A 74 6.52 -14.04 9.67
CA SER A 74 7.31 -13.12 8.85
C SER A 74 6.84 -11.68 9.06
N LEU A 75 7.74 -10.73 8.85
CA LEU A 75 7.46 -9.30 8.95
C LEU A 75 7.44 -8.69 7.55
N THR A 76 6.54 -7.76 7.35
CA THR A 76 6.48 -6.94 6.14
C THR A 76 6.88 -5.52 6.51
N ALA A 77 7.94 -5.01 5.89
CA ALA A 77 8.37 -3.62 6.03
C ALA A 77 8.02 -2.85 4.77
N SER A 78 7.44 -1.66 4.92
CA SER A 78 7.09 -0.76 3.84
C SER A 78 7.37 0.69 4.19
N PHE A 79 7.88 1.45 3.20
CA PHE A 79 8.11 2.89 3.32
C PHE A 79 8.02 3.53 1.94
N ILE A 80 7.63 4.81 1.90
CA ILE A 80 7.50 5.56 0.63
C ILE A 80 8.88 5.70 -0.02
N GLY A 81 9.00 5.36 -1.31
CA GLY A 81 10.27 5.39 -2.04
C GLY A 81 11.13 4.15 -1.84
N TYR A 82 10.65 3.15 -1.11
CA TYR A 82 11.33 1.88 -0.91
C TYR A 82 10.48 0.70 -1.37
N ARG A 83 11.14 -0.33 -1.84
CA ARG A 83 10.51 -1.60 -2.14
C ARG A 83 10.03 -2.27 -0.88
N THR A 84 8.77 -2.73 -0.88
CA THR A 84 8.23 -3.52 0.24
C THR A 84 9.00 -4.83 0.39
N VAL A 85 9.48 -5.09 1.59
CA VAL A 85 10.28 -6.27 1.93
C VAL A 85 9.50 -7.17 2.87
N VAL A 86 9.48 -8.48 2.55
CA VAL A 86 8.97 -9.51 3.46
C VAL A 86 10.16 -10.31 3.96
N THR A 87 10.30 -10.39 5.28
CA THR A 87 11.41 -11.12 5.92
C THR A 87 11.19 -12.62 5.87
N PRO A 88 12.25 -13.43 6.05
CA PRO A 88 12.10 -14.83 6.40
C PRO A 88 11.23 -15.03 7.66
N GLU A 89 10.84 -16.27 7.89
CA GLU A 89 10.08 -16.63 9.08
C GLU A 89 10.97 -16.63 10.33
N TYR A 90 10.47 -16.03 11.40
CA TYR A 90 11.11 -16.01 12.71
C TYR A 90 10.20 -16.65 13.74
N GLN A 91 10.81 -17.43 14.64
CA GLN A 91 10.10 -17.97 15.78
C GLN A 91 10.02 -16.92 16.90
N VAL A 92 8.80 -16.45 17.19
CA VAL A 92 8.55 -15.55 18.31
C VAL A 92 8.39 -16.34 19.60
N SER A 93 9.26 -16.08 20.57
CA SER A 93 9.32 -16.71 21.88
C SER A 93 9.98 -15.76 22.89
N ALA A 94 10.22 -16.22 24.10
CA ALA A 94 10.98 -15.47 25.11
C ALA A 94 12.42 -15.12 24.67
N ARG A 95 12.95 -15.81 23.65
CA ARG A 95 14.29 -15.60 23.08
C ARG A 95 14.23 -15.14 21.61
N THR A 96 13.25 -14.33 21.25
CA THR A 96 13.16 -13.76 19.90
C THR A 96 14.44 -12.98 19.58
N PRO A 97 15.13 -13.27 18.48
CA PRO A 97 16.34 -12.53 18.10
C PRO A 97 16.00 -11.09 17.72
N PHE A 98 17.00 -10.22 17.76
CA PHE A 98 16.88 -8.89 17.19
C PHE A 98 16.87 -8.99 15.67
N ILE A 99 15.86 -8.41 15.02
CA ILE A 99 15.61 -8.57 13.59
C ILE A 99 16.11 -7.32 12.85
N GLU A 100 17.01 -7.50 11.91
CA GLU A 100 17.45 -6.45 10.99
C GLU A 100 16.75 -6.64 9.64
N ILE A 101 16.13 -5.58 9.14
CA ILE A 101 15.41 -5.56 7.86
C ILE A 101 16.14 -4.58 6.95
N GLU A 102 16.64 -5.06 5.82
CA GLU A 102 17.26 -4.25 4.80
C GLU A 102 16.23 -3.90 3.73
N MET A 103 16.01 -2.62 3.49
CA MET A 103 15.14 -2.10 2.44
C MET A 103 15.98 -1.50 1.32
N GLU A 104 15.49 -1.60 0.09
CA GLU A 104 16.14 -1.05 -1.10
C GLU A 104 15.29 0.10 -1.62
N GLU A 105 15.91 1.26 -1.88
CA GLU A 105 15.22 2.37 -2.51
C GLU A 105 14.71 1.96 -3.88
N GLU A 106 13.45 2.20 -4.12
CA GLU A 106 12.82 2.06 -5.42
C GLU A 106 12.43 3.46 -5.89
N PRO A 107 13.26 4.09 -6.75
CA PRO A 107 12.90 5.37 -7.31
C PRO A 107 11.58 5.21 -8.03
N GLU A 108 10.58 5.97 -7.58
CA GLU A 108 9.26 6.00 -8.19
C GLU A 108 9.44 6.43 -9.65
N HIS A 109 9.42 5.47 -10.55
CA HIS A 109 9.29 5.78 -11.96
C HIS A 109 7.92 6.42 -12.11
N LEU A 110 7.89 7.75 -12.08
CA LEU A 110 6.77 8.51 -12.58
C LEU A 110 6.56 8.02 -14.00
N ASN A 111 5.66 7.06 -14.16
CA ASN A 111 5.19 6.68 -15.48
C ASN A 111 4.67 7.98 -16.08
N GLU A 112 5.47 8.57 -16.97
CA GLU A 112 5.04 9.69 -17.79
C GLU A 112 3.75 9.24 -18.46
N VAL A 113 2.64 9.81 -17.99
CA VAL A 113 1.35 9.57 -18.60
C VAL A 113 1.45 10.20 -19.98
N VAL A 114 1.92 9.43 -20.95
CA VAL A 114 1.86 9.79 -22.35
C VAL A 114 0.38 9.86 -22.69
N VAL A 115 -0.20 11.04 -22.53
CA VAL A 115 -1.52 11.35 -23.04
C VAL A 115 -1.41 11.29 -24.55
N ARG A 116 -1.64 10.11 -25.10
CA ARG A 116 -1.80 9.97 -26.55
C ARG A 116 -3.08 10.71 -26.90
N PRO A 117 -3.02 11.81 -27.68
CA PRO A 117 -4.22 12.48 -28.12
C PRO A 117 -5.05 11.43 -28.88
N SER A 118 -6.25 11.19 -28.38
CA SER A 118 -7.19 10.31 -29.06
C SER A 118 -7.45 10.88 -30.45
N PRO A 119 -7.24 10.13 -31.55
CA PRO A 119 -7.56 10.62 -32.87
C PRO A 119 -9.06 10.87 -33.08
N PHE A 120 -9.89 10.51 -32.07
CA PHE A 120 -11.35 10.69 -32.08
C PHE A 120 -11.83 11.82 -31.18
N ARG A 121 -11.00 12.80 -30.80
CA ARG A 121 -11.53 14.05 -30.28
C ARG A 121 -12.30 14.76 -31.40
N ARG A 122 -13.60 14.50 -31.45
CA ARG A 122 -14.52 15.40 -32.16
C ARG A 122 -14.36 16.75 -31.52
N THR A 123 -13.72 17.64 -32.25
CA THR A 123 -13.72 19.07 -31.93
C THR A 123 -15.16 19.51 -31.99
N ILE A 124 -15.78 19.80 -30.83
CA ILE A 124 -17.17 20.25 -30.69
C ILE A 124 -17.30 21.74 -31.11
N GLU A 125 -16.39 22.24 -31.92
CA GLU A 125 -16.43 23.59 -32.41
C GLU A 125 -16.23 23.64 -33.93
N SER A 126 -17.24 23.15 -34.66
CA SER A 126 -17.47 23.56 -36.01
C SER A 126 -18.96 23.67 -36.24
N PRO A 127 -19.57 24.84 -35.97
CA PRO A 127 -20.98 25.08 -36.24
C PRO A 127 -21.26 25.33 -37.73
N VAL A 128 -20.33 25.04 -38.63
CA VAL A 128 -20.53 25.26 -40.07
C VAL A 128 -20.17 23.96 -40.79
N SER A 129 -21.19 23.34 -41.38
CA SER A 129 -21.02 22.26 -42.36
C SER A 129 -20.37 22.85 -43.59
N MET A 130 -19.04 22.89 -43.61
CA MET A 130 -18.31 23.12 -44.87
C MET A 130 -18.30 21.81 -45.61
N GLN A 131 -19.20 21.68 -46.58
CA GLN A 131 -19.15 20.61 -47.56
C GLN A 131 -18.07 20.99 -48.56
N VAL A 132 -16.88 20.41 -48.40
CA VAL A 132 -15.79 20.54 -49.37
C VAL A 132 -16.15 19.64 -50.55
N ILE A 133 -16.70 20.23 -51.60
CA ILE A 133 -16.96 19.53 -52.85
C ILE A 133 -15.64 19.48 -53.60
N GLY A 134 -15.08 18.25 -53.71
CA GLY A 134 -13.85 18.07 -54.45
C GLY A 134 -14.05 18.28 -55.97
N MET A 135 -12.99 18.74 -56.65
CA MET A 135 -12.99 19.04 -58.08
C MET A 135 -13.54 17.90 -58.96
N ARG A 136 -13.46 16.63 -58.50
CA ARG A 136 -13.99 15.47 -59.18
C ARG A 136 -15.52 15.35 -59.10
N GLU A 137 -16.16 15.99 -58.09
CA GLU A 137 -17.59 15.92 -57.89
C GLU A 137 -18.29 16.93 -58.80
N ILE A 138 -17.63 18.04 -59.15
CA ILE A 138 -18.13 19.07 -60.05
C ILE A 138 -18.25 18.51 -61.47
N GLU A 139 -17.32 17.61 -61.90
CA GLU A 139 -17.36 17.01 -63.23
C GLU A 139 -18.47 15.95 -63.38
N LYS A 140 -18.99 15.42 -62.30
CA LYS A 140 -20.07 14.42 -62.28
C LYS A 140 -21.46 14.98 -62.11
N SER A 141 -21.59 16.26 -61.80
CA SER A 141 -22.91 16.87 -61.67
C SER A 141 -23.58 17.02 -63.02
N PRO A 142 -24.76 16.41 -63.20
CA PRO A 142 -25.49 16.54 -64.47
C PRO A 142 -26.06 17.96 -64.62
N GLY A 143 -25.31 18.87 -65.08
CA GLY A 143 -25.64 20.31 -65.20
C GLY A 143 -24.44 21.21 -65.35
N SER A 144 -23.21 20.72 -65.18
CA SER A 144 -21.99 21.46 -65.48
C SER A 144 -21.77 21.44 -66.98
N ASN A 145 -22.60 22.20 -67.66
CA ASN A 145 -22.38 22.40 -69.08
C ASN A 145 -21.14 23.31 -69.23
N ARG A 146 -20.17 22.87 -70.02
CA ARG A 146 -18.93 23.58 -70.31
C ARG A 146 -19.13 24.88 -71.09
N ASP A 147 -20.35 25.36 -71.11
CA ASP A 147 -20.68 26.57 -71.88
C ASP A 147 -20.53 27.81 -70.99
N MET A 148 -19.32 28.31 -70.89
CA MET A 148 -18.97 29.61 -70.30
C MET A 148 -19.20 30.78 -71.23
N SER A 149 -19.92 30.58 -72.33
CA SER A 149 -20.08 31.64 -73.36
C SER A 149 -21.43 32.34 -73.31
N ARG A 150 -22.13 32.27 -72.18
CA ARG A 150 -23.37 33.06 -72.01
C ARG A 150 -23.35 33.83 -70.69
N ILE A 151 -22.62 34.93 -70.69
CA ILE A 151 -22.90 36.12 -69.94
C ILE A 151 -22.68 37.29 -70.91
#